data_b180f0038308283ba1ff54fcd3e80663
#
_entry.id   b180f0038308283ba1ff54fcd3e80663
#
_cell.length_a   1.000
_cell.length_b   1.000
_cell.length_c   1.000
_cell.angle_alpha   90.00
_cell.angle_beta   90.00
_cell.angle_gamma   90.00
#
_symmetry.space_group_name_H-M   'P 1'
#
loop_
_entity.id
_entity.type
_entity.pdbx_description
1 polymer ?
#
loop_
_entity_poly.entity_id
_entity_poly.type
_entity_poly.pdbx_seq_one_letter_code
_entity_poly.pdbx_strand_id
1 'polypeptide(L)'
;MKYMKSIFNYLLVVISISFFTSCKNSNLPVYNDPIPKHETFTIDSKILNEKRVINVWVPIEYSTSQDSLSVLYMPDGGTKDDFPHIANTLDSLITSKKIKPVILVGIENIQRRKDLSPPTENEEDKKIADVVGGSNQFRNFVKDELFPEITKKYRTKNNKGIIGESLAGLFIMETFLKQPEMFDYYIAIDPSLWWNNHKMLLNSKNDLAKFPSTPKKLWFAGSGASDILPYTDDLKNILTQEKLPNLQWNYSPEPKEEHATIYRATKEKALIWSIGK
;
A
#
# COMPACT_ATOMS: atom_id res chain seq x y z
N MET A 1 -46.66 -52.02 56.20
CA MET A 1 -47.81 -51.38 55.55
C MET A 1 -47.68 -49.88 55.84
N LYS A 2 -47.33 -49.08 54.92
CA LYS A 2 -47.52 -47.67 54.59
C LYS A 2 -46.27 -47.08 53.84
N TYR A 3 -46.48 -46.83 52.58
CA TYR A 3 -45.54 -46.18 51.68
C TYR A 3 -45.38 -44.72 52.07
N MET A 4 -44.14 -44.23 52.08
CA MET A 4 -43.85 -42.81 52.14
C MET A 4 -43.05 -42.46 50.92
N LYS A 5 -43.69 -41.74 50.01
CA LYS A 5 -43.08 -41.22 48.75
C LYS A 5 -42.22 -40.00 49.08
N SER A 6 -40.93 -40.10 48.80
CA SER A 6 -40.00 -38.95 48.80
C SER A 6 -40.09 -38.24 47.45
N ILE A 7 -40.51 -37.00 47.47
CA ILE A 7 -40.52 -36.10 46.29
C ILE A 7 -39.17 -35.42 46.26
N PHE A 8 -38.37 -35.77 45.24
CA PHE A 8 -37.09 -35.09 44.94
C PHE A 8 -37.41 -33.87 44.06
N ASN A 9 -37.33 -32.69 44.64
CA ASN A 9 -37.43 -31.45 43.91
C ASN A 9 -36.08 -31.18 43.17
N TYR A 10 -36.07 -31.30 41.83
CA TYR A 10 -34.99 -30.80 41.00
C TYR A 10 -35.16 -29.30 40.80
N LEU A 11 -34.29 -28.51 41.44
CA LEU A 11 -34.16 -27.09 41.22
C LEU A 11 -33.31 -26.91 39.95
N LEU A 12 -33.96 -26.60 38.83
CA LEU A 12 -33.31 -26.25 37.57
C LEU A 12 -32.80 -24.79 37.66
N VAL A 13 -31.51 -24.63 37.95
CA VAL A 13 -30.84 -23.33 37.84
C VAL A 13 -30.55 -23.08 36.38
N VAL A 14 -31.36 -22.25 35.72
CA VAL A 14 -31.10 -21.74 34.38
C VAL A 14 -30.07 -20.61 34.51
N ILE A 15 -28.80 -20.91 34.24
CA ILE A 15 -27.76 -19.90 34.11
C ILE A 15 -27.94 -19.25 32.73
N SER A 16 -28.56 -18.08 32.70
CA SER A 16 -28.62 -17.22 31.52
C SER A 16 -27.21 -16.63 31.27
N ILE A 17 -26.46 -17.28 30.39
CA ILE A 17 -25.20 -16.69 29.86
C ILE A 17 -25.61 -15.60 28.88
N SER A 18 -25.66 -14.37 29.38
CA SER A 18 -25.77 -13.18 28.52
C SER A 18 -24.46 -13.00 27.78
N PHE A 19 -24.40 -13.46 26.53
CA PHE A 19 -23.36 -13.06 25.61
C PHE A 19 -23.54 -11.56 25.31
N PHE A 20 -22.80 -10.72 26.01
CA PHE A 20 -22.58 -9.35 25.58
C PHE A 20 -21.72 -9.43 24.30
N THR A 21 -22.35 -9.51 23.14
CA THR A 21 -21.74 -9.15 21.88
C THR A 21 -21.47 -7.66 21.94
N SER A 22 -20.30 -7.29 22.40
CA SER A 22 -19.76 -5.94 22.23
C SER A 22 -19.52 -5.74 20.72
N CYS A 23 -20.55 -5.26 20.02
CA CYS A 23 -20.33 -4.60 18.73
C CYS A 23 -19.44 -3.40 19.02
N LYS A 24 -18.13 -3.54 18.84
CA LYS A 24 -17.28 -2.38 18.62
C LYS A 24 -17.79 -1.71 17.34
N ASN A 25 -18.63 -0.69 17.50
CA ASN A 25 -18.84 0.28 16.46
C ASN A 25 -17.47 0.95 16.23
N SER A 26 -16.70 0.41 15.31
CA SER A 26 -15.54 1.10 14.77
C SER A 26 -16.08 2.28 13.97
N ASN A 27 -16.27 3.43 14.61
CA ASN A 27 -16.43 4.70 13.93
C ASN A 27 -15.08 4.98 13.25
N LEU A 28 -14.86 4.38 12.07
CA LEU A 28 -13.72 4.72 11.26
C LEU A 28 -13.77 6.22 10.98
N PRO A 29 -12.66 6.94 11.13
CA PRO A 29 -12.64 8.36 10.89
C PRO A 29 -13.01 8.64 9.43
N VAL A 30 -14.04 9.47 9.21
CA VAL A 30 -14.39 9.97 7.88
C VAL A 30 -13.49 11.15 7.58
N TYR A 31 -12.64 11.02 6.58
CA TYR A 31 -11.77 12.08 6.12
C TYR A 31 -12.39 12.77 4.91
N ASN A 32 -12.41 14.10 4.92
CA ASN A 32 -12.86 14.92 3.80
C ASN A 32 -11.68 15.79 3.33
N ASP A 33 -10.79 15.18 2.56
CA ASP A 33 -9.63 15.89 2.03
C ASP A 33 -10.03 16.74 0.83
N PRO A 34 -9.65 18.04 0.80
CA PRO A 34 -9.91 18.86 -0.37
C PRO A 34 -9.15 18.30 -1.58
N ILE A 35 -9.85 18.20 -2.72
CA ILE A 35 -9.23 17.74 -3.96
C ILE A 35 -8.36 18.89 -4.50
N PRO A 36 -7.03 18.74 -4.61
CA PRO A 36 -6.17 19.80 -5.10
C PRO A 36 -6.36 20.00 -6.60
N LYS A 37 -5.98 21.18 -7.12
CA LYS A 37 -5.92 21.38 -8.57
C LYS A 37 -4.95 20.39 -9.20
N HIS A 38 -5.42 19.62 -10.16
CA HIS A 38 -4.65 18.58 -10.85
C HIS A 38 -5.09 18.46 -12.31
N GLU A 39 -4.35 17.74 -13.12
CA GLU A 39 -4.72 17.32 -14.46
C GLU A 39 -5.21 15.88 -14.43
N THR A 40 -6.27 15.59 -15.19
CA THR A 40 -6.77 14.22 -15.40
C THR A 40 -6.74 13.90 -16.90
N PHE A 41 -6.19 12.74 -17.24
CA PHE A 41 -6.25 12.21 -18.60
C PHE A 41 -6.41 10.69 -18.60
N THR A 42 -6.67 10.10 -19.77
CA THR A 42 -6.83 8.67 -19.94
C THR A 42 -5.74 8.09 -20.84
N ILE A 43 -5.33 6.86 -20.54
CA ILE A 43 -4.51 6.02 -21.40
C ILE A 43 -5.37 4.86 -21.89
N ASP A 44 -5.49 4.68 -23.21
CA ASP A 44 -6.06 3.47 -23.79
C ASP A 44 -4.99 2.37 -23.75
N SER A 45 -4.97 1.61 -22.65
CA SER A 45 -3.96 0.60 -22.41
C SER A 45 -4.18 -0.61 -23.32
N LYS A 46 -3.17 -0.94 -24.10
CA LYS A 46 -3.13 -2.17 -24.91
C LYS A 46 -2.79 -3.39 -24.03
N ILE A 47 -1.95 -3.20 -23.02
CA ILE A 47 -1.51 -4.26 -22.11
C ILE A 47 -2.69 -4.74 -21.26
N LEU A 48 -3.51 -3.80 -20.75
CA LEU A 48 -4.65 -4.14 -19.90
C LEU A 48 -5.96 -4.30 -20.68
N ASN A 49 -5.98 -3.89 -21.96
CA ASN A 49 -7.15 -3.85 -22.82
C ASN A 49 -8.32 -3.06 -22.22
N GLU A 50 -7.99 -1.90 -21.62
CA GLU A 50 -8.96 -1.02 -20.96
C GLU A 50 -8.45 0.43 -20.88
N LYS A 51 -9.35 1.39 -20.61
CA LYS A 51 -8.98 2.78 -20.37
C LYS A 51 -8.57 2.98 -18.92
N ARG A 52 -7.42 3.64 -18.71
CA ARG A 52 -6.94 3.99 -17.38
C ARG A 52 -6.98 5.49 -17.16
N VAL A 53 -7.61 5.90 -16.08
CA VAL A 53 -7.64 7.30 -15.65
C VAL A 53 -6.38 7.58 -14.83
N ILE A 54 -5.71 8.67 -15.17
CA ILE A 54 -4.48 9.12 -14.54
C ILE A 54 -4.69 10.54 -14.02
N ASN A 55 -4.47 10.75 -12.74
CA ASN A 55 -4.51 12.05 -12.08
C ASN A 55 -3.08 12.53 -11.82
N VAL A 56 -2.76 13.73 -12.25
CA VAL A 56 -1.41 14.28 -12.05
C VAL A 56 -1.47 15.60 -11.31
N TRP A 57 -0.84 15.62 -10.15
CA TRP A 57 -0.61 16.84 -9.40
C TRP A 57 0.84 17.28 -9.54
N VAL A 58 1.03 18.59 -9.77
CA VAL A 58 2.35 19.21 -9.84
C VAL A 58 2.44 20.31 -8.78
N PRO A 59 3.60 20.44 -8.10
CA PRO A 59 3.80 21.52 -7.13
C PRO A 59 3.95 22.87 -7.82
N ILE A 60 3.80 23.97 -7.07
CA ILE A 60 3.91 25.32 -7.61
C ILE A 60 5.28 25.58 -8.27
N GLU A 61 6.34 24.98 -7.76
CA GLU A 61 7.69 25.05 -8.29
C GLU A 61 7.79 24.58 -9.74
N TYR A 62 6.96 23.64 -10.15
CA TYR A 62 6.89 23.16 -11.53
C TYR A 62 6.48 24.25 -12.50
N SER A 63 5.63 25.19 -12.09
CA SER A 63 5.17 26.32 -12.90
C SER A 63 6.12 27.51 -12.85
N THR A 64 6.89 27.64 -11.77
CA THR A 64 7.76 28.80 -11.51
C THR A 64 9.23 28.58 -11.92
N SER A 65 9.60 27.34 -12.27
CA SER A 65 10.94 27.01 -12.80
C SER A 65 10.83 26.19 -14.09
N GLN A 66 11.98 26.01 -14.76
CA GLN A 66 12.11 25.09 -15.91
C GLN A 66 12.71 23.74 -15.50
N ASP A 67 12.83 23.48 -14.19
CA ASP A 67 13.44 22.26 -13.69
C ASP A 67 12.59 21.03 -13.97
N SER A 68 13.24 19.93 -14.25
CA SER A 68 12.62 18.61 -14.23
C SER A 68 12.50 18.11 -12.79
N LEU A 69 11.40 17.45 -12.47
CA LEU A 69 11.13 16.92 -11.12
C LEU A 69 11.14 15.39 -11.12
N SER A 70 11.44 14.81 -9.95
CA SER A 70 11.19 13.38 -9.69
C SER A 70 9.70 13.08 -9.72
N VAL A 71 9.32 11.82 -9.93
CA VAL A 71 7.93 11.40 -10.00
C VAL A 71 7.64 10.38 -8.92
N LEU A 72 6.57 10.60 -8.16
CA LEU A 72 5.99 9.64 -7.23
C LEU A 72 4.72 9.07 -7.84
N TYR A 73 4.70 7.77 -8.08
CA TYR A 73 3.53 7.04 -8.57
C TYR A 73 2.74 6.48 -7.40
N MET A 74 1.41 6.39 -7.54
CA MET A 74 0.57 5.74 -6.56
C MET A 74 -0.59 4.98 -7.21
N PRO A 75 -0.74 3.68 -6.97
CA PRO A 75 -2.02 2.99 -7.09
C PRO A 75 -3.03 3.58 -6.10
N ASP A 76 -4.31 3.26 -6.23
CA ASP A 76 -5.38 3.90 -5.44
C ASP A 76 -5.38 5.42 -5.61
N GLY A 77 -5.00 5.89 -6.80
CA GLY A 77 -4.77 7.28 -7.14
C GLY A 77 -5.99 8.03 -7.67
N GLY A 78 -7.20 7.56 -7.36
CA GLY A 78 -8.46 8.23 -7.68
C GLY A 78 -8.71 9.44 -6.79
N THR A 79 -9.49 10.40 -7.28
CA THR A 79 -9.86 11.60 -6.50
C THR A 79 -10.81 11.30 -5.34
N LYS A 80 -11.38 10.09 -5.30
CA LYS A 80 -12.20 9.57 -4.18
C LYS A 80 -11.42 8.58 -3.29
N ASP A 81 -10.18 8.28 -3.67
CA ASP A 81 -9.27 7.39 -2.96
C ASP A 81 -8.18 8.21 -2.24
N ASP A 82 -6.94 7.76 -2.26
CA ASP A 82 -5.83 8.34 -1.50
C ASP A 82 -5.15 9.55 -2.16
N PHE A 83 -5.44 9.83 -3.44
CA PHE A 83 -4.80 10.91 -4.19
C PHE A 83 -4.90 12.29 -3.50
N PRO A 84 -6.08 12.75 -3.01
CA PRO A 84 -6.18 14.08 -2.41
C PRO A 84 -5.30 14.23 -1.17
N HIS A 85 -5.32 13.25 -0.27
CA HIS A 85 -4.57 13.38 0.98
C HIS A 85 -3.05 13.26 0.78
N ILE A 86 -2.58 12.53 -0.22
CA ILE A 86 -1.16 12.46 -0.54
C ILE A 86 -0.71 13.74 -1.23
N ALA A 87 -1.46 14.25 -2.21
CA ALA A 87 -1.12 15.50 -2.89
C ALA A 87 -1.07 16.68 -1.90
N ASN A 88 -2.06 16.81 -1.01
CA ASN A 88 -2.06 17.86 0.03
C ASN A 88 -0.88 17.71 1.02
N THR A 89 -0.50 16.47 1.34
CA THR A 89 0.67 16.22 2.20
C THR A 89 1.96 16.62 1.49
N LEU A 90 2.11 16.27 0.20
CA LEU A 90 3.27 16.70 -0.59
C LEU A 90 3.37 18.21 -0.68
N ASP A 91 2.27 18.91 -0.95
CA ASP A 91 2.24 20.38 -0.99
C ASP A 91 2.74 21.00 0.32
N SER A 92 2.23 20.53 1.45
CA SER A 92 2.65 20.96 2.79
C SER A 92 4.14 20.71 3.04
N LEU A 93 4.63 19.52 2.72
CA LEU A 93 6.03 19.13 2.94
C LEU A 93 6.99 19.88 2.02
N ILE A 94 6.61 20.16 0.79
CA ILE A 94 7.40 20.94 -0.17
C ILE A 94 7.45 22.40 0.27
N THR A 95 6.30 23.00 0.57
CA THR A 95 6.19 24.40 1.05
C THR A 95 7.01 24.60 2.33
N SER A 96 6.98 23.66 3.27
CA SER A 96 7.79 23.68 4.49
C SER A 96 9.25 23.29 4.27
N LYS A 97 9.67 23.01 3.03
CA LYS A 97 11.04 22.63 2.63
C LYS A 97 11.58 21.36 3.29
N LYS A 98 10.70 20.49 3.76
CA LYS A 98 11.06 19.18 4.35
C LYS A 98 11.44 18.15 3.29
N ILE A 99 10.84 18.24 2.09
CA ILE A 99 11.14 17.37 0.95
C ILE A 99 11.46 18.20 -0.31
N LYS A 100 12.07 17.55 -1.29
CA LYS A 100 12.27 18.14 -2.61
C LYS A 100 10.96 18.16 -3.39
N PRO A 101 10.74 19.13 -4.31
CA PRO A 101 9.59 19.11 -5.20
C PRO A 101 9.50 17.81 -6.00
N VAL A 102 8.29 17.25 -6.11
CA VAL A 102 7.99 15.98 -6.79
C VAL A 102 6.63 16.07 -7.47
N ILE A 103 6.49 15.44 -8.64
CA ILE A 103 5.21 15.25 -9.33
C ILE A 103 4.53 14.03 -8.74
N LEU A 104 3.24 14.10 -8.43
CA LEU A 104 2.43 12.95 -8.04
C LEU A 104 1.63 12.44 -9.24
N VAL A 105 1.70 11.15 -9.52
CA VAL A 105 0.93 10.45 -10.55
C VAL A 105 0.06 9.39 -9.92
N GLY A 106 -1.21 9.68 -9.79
CA GLY A 106 -2.23 8.77 -9.28
C GLY A 106 -2.84 7.93 -10.40
N ILE A 107 -2.96 6.63 -10.19
CA ILE A 107 -3.57 5.67 -11.10
C ILE A 107 -4.88 5.22 -10.51
N GLU A 108 -6.02 5.56 -11.14
CA GLU A 108 -7.31 5.07 -10.67
C GLU A 108 -7.47 3.57 -10.89
N ASN A 109 -8.06 2.90 -9.91
CA ASN A 109 -8.36 1.49 -10.02
C ASN A 109 -9.66 1.28 -10.83
N ILE A 110 -9.67 0.20 -11.62
CA ILE A 110 -10.89 -0.36 -12.25
C ILE A 110 -11.26 -1.65 -11.53
N GLN A 111 -10.33 -2.56 -11.44
CA GLN A 111 -10.44 -3.81 -10.70
C GLN A 111 -9.28 -3.92 -9.72
N ARG A 112 -9.36 -3.18 -8.62
CA ARG A 112 -8.27 -3.01 -7.64
C ARG A 112 -7.61 -4.34 -7.25
N ARG A 113 -8.44 -5.34 -6.93
CA ARG A 113 -7.93 -6.64 -6.45
C ARG A 113 -7.25 -7.44 -7.55
N LYS A 114 -7.71 -7.37 -8.79
CA LYS A 114 -7.02 -7.92 -9.94
C LYS A 114 -5.65 -7.25 -10.13
N ASP A 115 -5.63 -5.92 -10.17
CA ASP A 115 -4.46 -5.15 -10.56
C ASP A 115 -3.33 -5.19 -9.53
N LEU A 116 -3.69 -5.24 -8.25
CA LEU A 116 -2.73 -5.07 -7.15
C LEU A 116 -2.33 -6.37 -6.45
N SER A 117 -2.92 -7.51 -6.84
CA SER A 117 -2.56 -8.79 -6.24
C SER A 117 -1.80 -9.69 -7.21
N PRO A 118 -0.76 -10.40 -6.74
CA PRO A 118 -0.14 -11.48 -7.50
C PRO A 118 -1.06 -12.68 -7.62
N PRO A 119 -0.80 -13.60 -8.55
CA PRO A 119 -1.50 -14.88 -8.61
C PRO A 119 -1.49 -15.61 -7.27
N THR A 120 -2.60 -16.26 -6.93
CA THR A 120 -2.75 -17.01 -5.69
C THR A 120 -3.21 -18.45 -5.94
N GLU A 121 -2.71 -19.36 -5.11
CA GLU A 121 -3.16 -20.76 -5.02
C GLU A 121 -4.12 -20.96 -3.84
N ASN A 122 -4.26 -19.94 -2.97
CA ASN A 122 -5.14 -19.97 -1.82
C ASN A 122 -6.60 -19.70 -2.25
N GLU A 123 -7.50 -20.64 -1.98
CA GLU A 123 -8.91 -20.55 -2.35
C GLU A 123 -9.64 -19.42 -1.60
N GLU A 124 -9.20 -19.06 -0.38
CA GLU A 124 -9.79 -17.94 0.35
C GLU A 124 -9.47 -16.58 -0.30
N ASP A 125 -8.25 -16.43 -0.82
CA ASP A 125 -7.89 -15.21 -1.57
C ASP A 125 -8.76 -15.05 -2.83
N LYS A 126 -9.06 -16.17 -3.52
CA LYS A 126 -9.89 -16.18 -4.72
C LYS A 126 -11.34 -15.76 -4.45
N LYS A 127 -11.82 -15.90 -3.21
CA LYS A 127 -13.16 -15.46 -2.80
C LYS A 127 -13.26 -13.94 -2.56
N ILE A 128 -12.13 -13.24 -2.44
CA ILE A 128 -12.09 -11.80 -2.14
C ILE A 128 -12.64 -10.97 -3.31
N ALA A 129 -12.47 -11.42 -4.55
CA ALA A 129 -13.02 -10.79 -5.74
C ALA A 129 -13.14 -11.81 -6.88
N ASP A 130 -14.01 -11.50 -7.88
CA ASP A 130 -14.24 -12.35 -9.06
C ASP A 130 -12.95 -12.59 -9.86
N VAL A 131 -12.06 -11.59 -9.89
CA VAL A 131 -10.77 -11.69 -10.57
C VAL A 131 -9.66 -11.14 -9.67
N VAL A 132 -8.59 -11.93 -9.52
CA VAL A 132 -7.35 -11.58 -8.79
C VAL A 132 -6.13 -11.99 -9.62
N GLY A 133 -4.91 -11.58 -9.22
CA GLY A 133 -3.68 -12.11 -9.79
C GLY A 133 -3.18 -11.43 -11.07
N GLY A 134 -3.59 -10.19 -11.33
CA GLY A 134 -3.19 -9.41 -12.51
C GLY A 134 -2.03 -8.44 -12.29
N SER A 135 -1.35 -8.47 -11.13
CA SER A 135 -0.31 -7.51 -10.78
C SER A 135 0.83 -7.42 -11.79
N ASN A 136 1.17 -8.53 -12.44
CA ASN A 136 2.21 -8.52 -13.47
C ASN A 136 1.82 -7.69 -14.70
N GLN A 137 0.57 -7.83 -15.18
CA GLN A 137 0.07 -7.04 -16.31
C GLN A 137 -0.04 -5.56 -15.93
N PHE A 138 -0.50 -5.27 -14.70
CA PHE A 138 -0.57 -3.90 -14.20
C PHE A 138 0.84 -3.27 -14.08
N ARG A 139 1.82 -4.02 -13.63
CA ARG A 139 3.23 -3.58 -13.58
C ARG A 139 3.78 -3.29 -14.97
N ASN A 140 3.50 -4.15 -15.96
CA ASN A 140 3.91 -3.91 -17.34
C ASN A 140 3.23 -2.66 -17.92
N PHE A 141 1.94 -2.42 -17.65
CA PHE A 141 1.26 -1.19 -18.01
C PHE A 141 1.98 0.05 -17.42
N VAL A 142 2.28 0.02 -16.13
CA VAL A 142 2.99 1.14 -15.48
C VAL A 142 4.35 1.39 -16.13
N LYS A 143 5.10 0.33 -16.41
CA LYS A 143 6.45 0.43 -16.98
C LYS A 143 6.45 0.84 -18.44
N ASP A 144 5.63 0.19 -19.26
CA ASP A 144 5.77 0.22 -20.72
C ASP A 144 4.79 1.21 -21.39
N GLU A 145 3.73 1.63 -20.70
CA GLU A 145 2.75 2.60 -21.21
C GLU A 145 2.72 3.91 -20.39
N LEU A 146 2.59 3.80 -19.05
CA LEU A 146 2.44 4.98 -18.22
C LEU A 146 3.74 5.81 -18.09
N PHE A 147 4.89 5.18 -17.82
CA PHE A 147 6.16 5.90 -17.70
C PHE A 147 6.51 6.72 -18.95
N PRO A 148 6.44 6.16 -20.18
CA PRO A 148 6.66 6.92 -21.39
C PRO A 148 5.69 8.10 -21.56
N GLU A 149 4.40 7.89 -21.25
CA GLU A 149 3.38 8.94 -21.42
C GLU A 149 3.62 10.11 -20.43
N ILE A 150 3.98 9.81 -19.17
CA ILE A 150 4.34 10.84 -18.19
C ILE A 150 5.60 11.60 -18.62
N THR A 151 6.64 10.91 -19.07
CA THR A 151 7.88 11.54 -19.54
C THR A 151 7.64 12.44 -20.76
N LYS A 152 6.71 12.06 -21.64
CA LYS A 152 6.34 12.85 -22.82
C LYS A 152 5.56 14.12 -22.44
N LYS A 153 4.70 14.05 -21.42
CA LYS A 153 3.82 15.17 -21.02
C LYS A 153 4.45 16.15 -20.05
N TYR A 154 5.37 15.67 -19.20
CA TYR A 154 5.93 16.45 -18.09
C TYR A 154 7.46 16.46 -18.11
N ARG A 155 8.04 17.55 -17.57
CA ARG A 155 9.49 17.65 -17.35
C ARG A 155 9.87 16.78 -16.15
N THR A 156 10.32 15.56 -16.41
CA THR A 156 10.64 14.58 -15.40
C THR A 156 12.12 14.25 -15.33
N LYS A 157 12.60 13.94 -14.12
CA LYS A 157 13.88 13.27 -13.87
C LYS A 157 13.73 11.77 -14.03
N ASN A 158 14.84 11.06 -14.17
CA ASN A 158 14.84 9.60 -14.17
C ASN A 158 14.48 8.99 -12.79
N ASN A 159 14.60 9.78 -11.71
CA ASN A 159 14.30 9.32 -10.35
C ASN A 159 12.79 9.17 -10.14
N LYS A 160 12.37 7.95 -9.78
CA LYS A 160 10.97 7.56 -9.62
C LYS A 160 10.77 6.86 -8.30
N GLY A 161 9.63 7.08 -7.67
CA GLY A 161 9.18 6.34 -6.51
C GLY A 161 7.76 5.85 -6.64
N ILE A 162 7.36 4.99 -5.72
CA ILE A 162 5.99 4.47 -5.62
C ILE A 162 5.56 4.42 -4.15
N ILE A 163 4.29 4.77 -3.90
CA ILE A 163 3.67 4.77 -2.56
C ILE A 163 2.29 4.11 -2.60
N GLY A 164 1.94 3.35 -1.57
CA GLY A 164 0.60 2.79 -1.41
C GLY A 164 0.46 1.96 -0.15
N GLU A 165 -0.80 1.67 0.18
CA GLU A 165 -1.22 0.95 1.37
C GLU A 165 -1.92 -0.36 1.03
N SER A 166 -1.90 -1.32 1.95
CA SER A 166 -2.69 -2.55 1.87
C SER A 166 -2.34 -3.38 0.63
N LEU A 167 -3.27 -3.66 -0.28
CA LEU A 167 -2.99 -4.33 -1.56
C LEU A 167 -2.07 -3.49 -2.47
N ALA A 168 -2.14 -2.16 -2.43
CA ALA A 168 -1.16 -1.32 -3.12
C ALA A 168 0.24 -1.48 -2.49
N GLY A 169 0.32 -1.61 -1.17
CA GLY A 169 1.56 -1.98 -0.48
C GLY A 169 2.08 -3.37 -0.89
N LEU A 170 1.19 -4.35 -1.06
CA LEU A 170 1.53 -5.68 -1.58
C LEU A 170 2.13 -5.60 -3.00
N PHE A 171 1.46 -4.87 -3.91
CA PHE A 171 1.95 -4.63 -5.27
C PHE A 171 3.34 -3.95 -5.28
N ILE A 172 3.54 -2.99 -4.38
CA ILE A 172 4.82 -2.30 -4.21
C ILE A 172 5.90 -3.27 -3.74
N MET A 173 5.61 -4.11 -2.76
CA MET A 173 6.55 -5.12 -2.28
C MET A 173 6.85 -6.18 -3.34
N GLU A 174 5.84 -6.63 -4.11
CA GLU A 174 6.07 -7.54 -5.23
C GLU A 174 6.97 -6.90 -6.30
N THR A 175 6.73 -5.63 -6.62
CA THR A 175 7.55 -4.90 -7.61
C THR A 175 8.98 -4.73 -7.10
N PHE A 176 9.16 -4.37 -5.83
CA PHE A 176 10.48 -4.27 -5.19
C PHE A 176 11.28 -5.58 -5.26
N LEU A 177 10.63 -6.72 -5.08
CA LEU A 177 11.29 -8.02 -5.12
C LEU A 177 11.52 -8.53 -6.55
N LYS A 178 10.57 -8.33 -7.47
CA LYS A 178 10.60 -8.94 -8.80
C LYS A 178 11.22 -8.06 -9.88
N GLN A 179 11.07 -6.73 -9.78
CA GLN A 179 11.56 -5.74 -10.74
C GLN A 179 12.08 -4.48 -10.02
N PRO A 180 13.09 -4.63 -9.15
CA PRO A 180 13.60 -3.53 -8.32
C PRO A 180 14.18 -2.35 -9.11
N GLU A 181 14.43 -2.50 -10.41
CA GLU A 181 14.91 -1.41 -11.28
C GLU A 181 13.82 -0.41 -11.65
N MET A 182 12.53 -0.76 -11.49
CA MET A 182 11.43 0.13 -11.91
C MET A 182 11.41 1.44 -11.15
N PHE A 183 11.76 1.41 -9.86
CA PHE A 183 11.75 2.59 -9.01
C PHE A 183 13.07 2.73 -8.23
N ASP A 184 13.37 3.95 -7.78
CA ASP A 184 14.53 4.25 -6.95
C ASP A 184 14.17 4.19 -5.46
N TYR A 185 12.89 4.45 -5.13
CA TYR A 185 12.37 4.34 -3.77
C TYR A 185 10.95 3.79 -3.75
N TYR A 186 10.70 2.98 -2.73
CA TYR A 186 9.48 2.22 -2.50
C TYR A 186 8.94 2.57 -1.11
N ILE A 187 7.65 2.92 -1.04
CA ILE A 187 6.95 3.21 0.22
C ILE A 187 5.74 2.30 0.31
N ALA A 188 5.83 1.25 1.13
CA ALA A 188 4.77 0.26 1.32
C ALA A 188 4.20 0.37 2.74
N ILE A 189 2.98 0.85 2.86
CA ILE A 189 2.31 1.04 4.14
C ILE A 189 1.34 -0.11 4.35
N ASP A 190 1.46 -0.78 5.48
CA ASP A 190 0.60 -1.90 5.88
C ASP A 190 0.39 -2.96 4.77
N PRO A 191 1.47 -3.39 4.09
CA PRO A 191 1.34 -4.26 2.92
C PRO A 191 0.68 -5.59 3.29
N SER A 192 -0.27 -6.05 2.46
CA SER A 192 -1.01 -7.30 2.63
C SER A 192 -0.13 -8.54 2.38
N LEU A 193 0.99 -8.68 3.12
CA LEU A 193 1.98 -9.73 2.93
C LEU A 193 1.48 -11.15 3.27
N TRP A 194 0.31 -11.26 3.90
CA TRP A 194 -0.41 -12.52 4.14
C TRP A 194 -0.89 -13.20 2.86
N TRP A 195 -1.03 -12.45 1.74
CA TRP A 195 -1.53 -12.94 0.46
C TRP A 195 -0.84 -14.22 0.00
N ASN A 196 -1.61 -15.15 -0.55
CA ASN A 196 -1.16 -16.46 -1.02
C ASN A 196 -0.34 -17.22 0.05
N ASN A 197 -0.89 -17.32 1.28
CA ASN A 197 -0.21 -17.92 2.43
C ASN A 197 1.21 -17.35 2.62
N HIS A 198 1.38 -16.03 2.55
CA HIS A 198 2.65 -15.29 2.66
C HIS A 198 3.77 -15.81 1.75
N LYS A 199 3.42 -16.39 0.60
CA LYS A 199 4.35 -16.98 -0.38
C LYS A 199 5.43 -15.99 -0.84
N MET A 200 5.09 -14.69 -0.89
CA MET A 200 6.05 -13.64 -1.22
C MET A 200 7.21 -13.59 -0.21
N LEU A 201 6.95 -13.61 1.08
CA LEU A 201 7.97 -13.62 2.13
C LEU A 201 8.80 -14.91 2.09
N LEU A 202 8.15 -16.06 1.91
CA LEU A 202 8.85 -17.34 1.81
C LEU A 202 9.87 -17.38 0.64
N ASN A 203 9.58 -16.68 -0.45
CA ASN A 203 10.43 -16.64 -1.64
C ASN A 203 11.40 -15.44 -1.66
N SER A 204 11.25 -14.48 -0.74
CA SER A 204 11.96 -13.20 -0.78
C SER A 204 13.48 -13.32 -0.80
N LYS A 205 14.07 -14.28 -0.10
CA LYS A 205 15.52 -14.50 -0.11
C LYS A 205 16.05 -14.82 -1.51
N ASN A 206 15.31 -15.62 -2.29
CA ASN A 206 15.70 -15.96 -3.66
C ASN A 206 15.64 -14.75 -4.59
N ASP A 207 14.66 -13.85 -4.36
CA ASP A 207 14.51 -12.62 -5.12
C ASP A 207 15.59 -11.60 -4.73
N LEU A 208 15.85 -11.42 -3.43
CA LEU A 208 16.89 -10.53 -2.89
C LEU A 208 18.30 -10.95 -3.29
N ALA A 209 18.56 -12.24 -3.50
CA ALA A 209 19.85 -12.73 -4.02
C ALA A 209 20.17 -12.18 -5.43
N LYS A 210 19.15 -11.67 -6.17
CA LYS A 210 19.28 -11.06 -7.50
C LYS A 210 19.14 -9.53 -7.45
N PHE A 211 19.24 -8.93 -6.26
CA PHE A 211 19.02 -7.51 -6.07
C PHE A 211 20.04 -6.68 -6.87
N PRO A 212 19.62 -5.57 -7.51
CA PRO A 212 20.48 -4.80 -8.39
C PRO A 212 21.65 -4.12 -7.64
N SER A 213 22.70 -3.80 -8.39
CA SER A 213 23.84 -3.02 -7.87
C SER A 213 23.51 -1.52 -7.72
N THR A 214 22.43 -1.04 -8.33
CA THR A 214 22.00 0.36 -8.20
C THR A 214 21.37 0.63 -6.85
N PRO A 215 21.67 1.78 -6.21
CA PRO A 215 21.10 2.12 -4.91
C PRO A 215 19.57 2.17 -4.94
N LYS A 216 18.92 1.56 -3.97
CA LYS A 216 17.46 1.57 -3.78
C LYS A 216 17.11 1.96 -2.36
N LYS A 217 15.90 2.52 -2.19
CA LYS A 217 15.33 2.80 -0.88
C LYS A 217 14.02 2.04 -0.69
N LEU A 218 13.83 1.49 0.49
CA LEU A 218 12.56 0.88 0.91
C LEU A 218 12.15 1.43 2.27
N TRP A 219 10.99 2.06 2.33
CA TRP A 219 10.33 2.39 3.58
C TRP A 219 9.06 1.57 3.70
N PHE A 220 8.84 0.91 4.84
CA PHE A 220 7.59 0.20 5.08
C PHE A 220 7.13 0.32 6.53
N ALA A 221 5.83 0.18 6.75
CA ALA A 221 5.20 0.23 8.06
C ALA A 221 4.25 -0.95 8.25
N GLY A 222 4.04 -1.34 9.50
CA GLY A 222 3.04 -2.33 9.90
C GLY A 222 2.22 -1.83 11.09
N SER A 223 0.90 -1.87 10.99
CA SER A 223 -0.04 -1.59 12.07
C SER A 223 -0.05 -2.72 13.11
N GLY A 224 -0.83 -2.54 14.20
CA GLY A 224 -1.07 -3.58 15.18
C GLY A 224 -2.03 -4.69 14.74
N ALA A 225 -2.51 -4.68 13.49
CA ALA A 225 -3.40 -5.70 12.96
C ALA A 225 -2.74 -7.08 12.96
N SER A 226 -3.46 -8.09 13.42
CA SER A 226 -2.94 -9.46 13.61
C SER A 226 -2.57 -10.17 12.32
N ASP A 227 -3.09 -9.71 11.20
CA ASP A 227 -2.81 -10.20 9.85
C ASP A 227 -1.75 -9.35 9.10
N ILE A 228 -1.20 -8.33 9.76
CA ILE A 228 -0.17 -7.45 9.20
C ILE A 228 1.13 -7.53 9.99
N LEU A 229 1.07 -7.25 11.31
CA LEU A 229 2.24 -7.10 12.15
C LEU A 229 3.24 -8.28 12.06
N PRO A 230 2.81 -9.54 12.11
CA PRO A 230 3.75 -10.67 12.04
C PRO A 230 4.53 -10.69 10.72
N TYR A 231 3.87 -10.39 9.61
CA TYR A 231 4.48 -10.45 8.28
C TYR A 231 5.41 -9.27 7.99
N THR A 232 5.11 -8.08 8.52
CA THR A 232 6.02 -6.93 8.42
C THR A 232 7.24 -7.11 9.32
N ASP A 233 7.11 -7.74 10.48
CA ASP A 233 8.24 -8.12 11.33
C ASP A 233 9.10 -9.21 10.67
N ASP A 234 8.50 -10.20 10.00
CA ASP A 234 9.24 -11.20 9.22
C ASP A 234 10.02 -10.55 8.08
N LEU A 235 9.44 -9.63 7.33
CA LEU A 235 10.14 -8.87 6.29
C LEU A 235 11.35 -8.12 6.86
N LYS A 236 11.18 -7.41 7.97
CA LYS A 236 12.28 -6.74 8.69
C LYS A 236 13.41 -7.72 9.03
N ASN A 237 13.05 -8.89 9.56
CA ASN A 237 14.04 -9.91 9.94
C ASN A 237 14.82 -10.44 8.72
N ILE A 238 14.12 -10.67 7.60
CA ILE A 238 14.73 -11.09 6.33
C ILE A 238 15.72 -10.01 5.85
N LEU A 239 15.28 -8.76 5.74
CA LEU A 239 16.15 -7.66 5.27
C LEU A 239 17.37 -7.44 6.19
N THR A 240 17.20 -7.64 7.50
CA THR A 240 18.30 -7.57 8.47
C THR A 240 19.34 -8.67 8.23
N GLN A 241 18.92 -9.88 7.85
CA GLN A 241 19.80 -11.02 7.59
C GLN A 241 20.52 -10.89 6.24
N GLU A 242 19.84 -10.46 5.19
CA GLU A 242 20.36 -10.40 3.82
C GLU A 242 21.43 -9.29 3.62
N LYS A 243 21.41 -8.22 4.42
CA LYS A 243 22.44 -7.15 4.47
C LYS A 243 22.83 -6.62 3.08
N LEU A 244 21.83 -6.29 2.25
CA LEU A 244 22.05 -5.83 0.89
C LEU A 244 22.79 -4.48 0.86
N PRO A 245 23.99 -4.38 0.28
CA PRO A 245 24.84 -3.19 0.36
C PRO A 245 24.24 -1.99 -0.38
N ASN A 246 23.40 -2.24 -1.38
CA ASN A 246 22.79 -1.20 -2.22
C ASN A 246 21.34 -0.91 -1.84
N LEU A 247 20.87 -1.43 -0.70
CA LEU A 247 19.54 -1.16 -0.18
C LEU A 247 19.64 -0.36 1.13
N GLN A 248 19.11 0.84 1.10
CA GLN A 248 18.78 1.58 2.32
C GLN A 248 17.31 1.31 2.65
N TRP A 249 17.02 0.84 3.86
CA TRP A 249 15.64 0.58 4.25
C TRP A 249 15.33 1.05 5.66
N ASN A 250 14.04 1.29 5.91
CA ASN A 250 13.50 1.65 7.22
C ASN A 250 12.17 0.94 7.44
N TYR A 251 12.01 0.34 8.61
CA TYR A 251 10.75 -0.21 9.08
C TYR A 251 10.20 0.65 10.21
N SER A 252 8.93 1.01 10.10
CA SER A 252 8.19 1.78 11.11
C SER A 252 7.08 0.90 11.70
N PRO A 253 7.32 0.19 12.83
CA PRO A 253 6.26 -0.54 13.51
C PRO A 253 5.32 0.46 14.20
N GLU A 254 4.02 0.31 13.94
CA GLU A 254 2.96 1.17 14.47
C GLU A 254 1.91 0.34 15.22
N PRO A 255 2.27 -0.31 16.33
CA PRO A 255 1.38 -1.26 17.02
C PRO A 255 0.14 -0.62 17.64
N LYS A 256 0.06 0.70 17.69
CA LYS A 256 -1.10 1.46 18.18
C LYS A 256 -2.04 1.90 17.08
N GLU A 257 -1.58 1.85 15.82
CA GLU A 257 -2.40 2.16 14.66
C GLU A 257 -3.18 0.92 14.21
N GLU A 258 -4.36 1.17 13.62
CA GLU A 258 -5.15 0.18 12.94
C GLU A 258 -4.90 0.27 11.43
N HIS A 259 -5.29 -0.74 10.68
CA HIS A 259 -5.19 -0.75 9.21
C HIS A 259 -5.81 0.50 8.56
N ALA A 260 -6.92 0.99 9.10
CA ALA A 260 -7.61 2.16 8.58
C ALA A 260 -6.98 3.52 8.95
N THR A 261 -6.00 3.56 9.86
CA THR A 261 -5.41 4.83 10.36
C THR A 261 -3.93 4.98 10.03
N ILE A 262 -3.22 3.89 9.83
CA ILE A 262 -1.76 3.85 9.70
C ILE A 262 -1.25 4.67 8.50
N TYR A 263 -1.95 4.69 7.37
CA TYR A 263 -1.50 5.46 6.21
C TYR A 263 -1.37 6.94 6.55
N ARG A 264 -2.40 7.51 7.17
CA ARG A 264 -2.41 8.92 7.56
C ARG A 264 -1.43 9.23 8.68
N ALA A 265 -1.23 8.30 9.59
CA ALA A 265 -0.28 8.45 10.68
C ALA A 265 1.18 8.40 10.21
N THR A 266 1.47 7.75 9.08
CA THR A 266 2.86 7.45 8.68
C THR A 266 3.32 8.14 7.40
N LYS A 267 2.41 8.60 6.53
CA LYS A 267 2.74 9.16 5.21
C LYS A 267 3.79 10.28 5.24
N GLU A 268 3.73 11.21 6.21
CA GLU A 268 4.69 12.31 6.29
C GLU A 268 6.10 11.81 6.58
N LYS A 269 6.26 10.95 7.59
CA LYS A 269 7.57 10.40 7.94
C LYS A 269 8.13 9.52 6.83
N ALA A 270 7.28 8.77 6.13
CA ALA A 270 7.66 7.96 4.98
C ALA A 270 8.19 8.83 3.83
N LEU A 271 7.47 9.90 3.48
CA LEU A 271 7.86 10.85 2.44
C LEU A 271 9.14 11.60 2.81
N ILE A 272 9.26 12.09 4.06
CA ILE A 272 10.46 12.79 4.52
C ILE A 272 11.69 11.87 4.44
N TRP A 273 11.57 10.62 4.89
CA TRP A 273 12.68 9.69 4.83
C TRP A 273 13.09 9.33 3.39
N SER A 274 12.11 9.15 2.50
CA SER A 274 12.35 8.68 1.12
C SER A 274 12.87 9.77 0.21
N ILE A 275 12.32 10.99 0.29
CA ILE A 275 12.59 12.12 -0.62
C ILE A 275 12.99 13.42 0.09
N GLY A 276 13.33 13.35 1.37
CA GLY A 276 13.88 14.46 2.14
C GLY A 276 15.14 15.06 1.52
N LYS A 277 15.51 16.23 2.01
CA LYS A 277 16.70 16.97 1.56
C LYS A 277 17.97 16.37 2.13
#